data_94113e1a83e5d8104d8fa2ba38526d9d
#
_entry.id   94113e1a83e5d8104d8fa2ba38526d9d
#
_cell.length_a   1.000
_cell.length_b   1.000
_cell.length_c   1.000
_cell.angle_alpha   90.00
_cell.angle_beta   90.00
_cell.angle_gamma   90.00
#
_symmetry.space_group_name_H-M   'P 1'
#
loop_
_entity.id
_entity.type
_entity.pdbx_description
1 polymer ?
#
loop_
_entity_poly.entity_id
_entity_poly.type
_entity_poly.pdbx_seq_one_letter_code
_entity_poly.pdbx_strand_id
1 'polypeptide(L)'
;MLEYEALGEGQCRMAYLTASLDDPASAACGRCDTCAGPWYPAEVNDDDAEAAQTALNRVGAPIDPRSQWPVGMPRLGIDLKGHIPAGERHEPGRVVARLTDLGYGTALRELFAVGSDGRPLDAPVSAPLAAACLRTLREWDWEQRPAAVAWVPSLSRPTLVSSLAAGIAQAGRLTLLGPLDLAPGAAPLNRSTNAAYRLRDVLHRFQVPEAMAARLPELAGPVLLIDDLVESRWTLTIAARLLRQAGAGMVLPFALAAAG
;
A
#
# COMPACT_ATOMS: atom_id res chain seq x y z
N MET A 1 9.42 -28.01 9.10
CA MET A 1 8.52 -27.84 7.94
C MET A 1 9.09 -28.56 6.70
N LEU A 2 10.31 -28.28 6.25
CA LEU A 2 10.89 -28.93 5.05
C LEU A 2 10.90 -30.48 5.13
N GLU A 3 11.21 -31.06 6.27
CA GLU A 3 11.16 -32.52 6.48
C GLU A 3 9.74 -33.08 6.37
N TYR A 4 8.74 -32.33 6.86
CA TYR A 4 7.33 -32.69 6.72
C TYR A 4 6.87 -32.67 5.26
N GLU A 5 7.32 -31.69 4.50
CA GLU A 5 7.03 -31.59 3.06
C GLU A 5 7.69 -32.70 2.23
N ALA A 6 8.87 -33.15 2.69
CA ALA A 6 9.64 -34.20 2.04
C ALA A 6 9.15 -35.62 2.34
N LEU A 7 8.14 -35.81 3.21
CA LEU A 7 7.57 -37.13 3.52
C LEU A 7 6.97 -37.76 2.25
N GLY A 8 7.49 -38.95 1.90
CA GLY A 8 7.05 -39.74 0.75
C GLY A 8 5.98 -40.80 1.11
N GLU A 9 5.68 -41.64 0.12
CA GLU A 9 4.75 -42.76 0.29
C GLU A 9 5.16 -43.66 1.46
N GLY A 10 4.20 -44.09 2.26
CA GLY A 10 4.38 -44.93 3.43
C GLY A 10 4.81 -44.19 4.71
N GLN A 11 5.07 -42.89 4.64
CA GLN A 11 5.42 -42.08 5.82
C GLN A 11 4.21 -41.23 6.26
N CYS A 12 3.48 -41.68 7.25
CA CYS A 12 2.29 -40.97 7.70
C CYS A 12 2.59 -39.56 8.20
N ARG A 13 1.98 -38.55 7.57
CA ARG A 13 2.14 -37.14 7.94
C ARG A 13 1.67 -36.85 9.37
N MET A 14 0.57 -37.48 9.79
CA MET A 14 0.09 -37.31 11.17
C MET A 14 0.99 -38.00 12.21
N ALA A 15 1.52 -39.18 11.88
CA ALA A 15 2.49 -39.83 12.76
C ALA A 15 3.78 -39.00 12.92
N TYR A 16 4.25 -38.37 11.86
CA TYR A 16 5.38 -37.46 11.93
C TYR A 16 5.09 -36.25 12.85
N LEU A 17 3.90 -35.62 12.71
CA LEU A 17 3.52 -34.48 13.54
C LEU A 17 3.36 -34.87 15.01
N THR A 18 2.68 -35.97 15.31
CA THR A 18 2.48 -36.45 16.68
C THR A 18 3.81 -36.84 17.33
N ALA A 19 4.69 -37.53 16.59
CA ALA A 19 6.06 -37.83 17.06
C ALA A 19 6.88 -36.56 17.31
N SER A 20 6.73 -35.51 16.49
CA SER A 20 7.38 -34.21 16.69
C SER A 20 6.85 -33.45 17.91
N LEU A 21 5.72 -33.89 18.48
CA LEU A 21 5.10 -33.35 19.68
C LEU A 21 5.26 -34.30 20.88
N ASP A 22 6.23 -35.25 20.83
CA ASP A 22 6.53 -36.22 21.85
C ASP A 22 5.34 -37.14 22.22
N ASP A 23 4.41 -37.37 21.29
CA ASP A 23 3.30 -38.31 21.52
C ASP A 23 3.77 -39.77 21.38
N PRO A 24 3.77 -40.58 22.47
CA PRO A 24 4.21 -41.96 22.44
C PRO A 24 3.28 -42.88 21.63
N ALA A 25 2.05 -42.43 21.34
CA ALA A 25 1.06 -43.22 20.61
C ALA A 25 1.09 -42.91 19.09
N SER A 26 2.18 -42.39 18.56
CA SER A 26 2.34 -42.08 17.16
C SER A 26 2.12 -43.31 16.26
N ALA A 27 1.02 -43.32 15.50
CA ALA A 27 0.65 -44.42 14.58
C ALA A 27 0.16 -43.87 13.23
N ALA A 28 0.16 -44.72 12.21
CA ALA A 28 -0.39 -44.35 10.90
C ALA A 28 -1.88 -43.97 11.00
N CYS A 29 -2.25 -42.80 10.50
CA CYS A 29 -3.60 -42.25 10.67
C CYS A 29 -4.64 -42.84 9.70
N GLY A 30 -4.22 -43.54 8.62
CA GLY A 30 -5.09 -44.12 7.60
C GLY A 30 -5.85 -43.12 6.71
N ARG A 31 -5.68 -41.82 6.88
CA ARG A 31 -6.49 -40.77 6.22
C ARG A 31 -5.72 -39.63 5.59
N CYS A 32 -4.40 -39.50 5.81
CA CYS A 32 -3.61 -38.51 5.09
C CYS A 32 -3.31 -38.99 3.67
N ASP A 33 -2.85 -38.10 2.83
CA ASP A 33 -2.50 -38.36 1.42
C ASP A 33 -1.50 -39.49 1.25
N THR A 34 -0.54 -39.63 2.16
CA THR A 34 0.45 -40.71 2.15
C THR A 34 -0.07 -42.05 2.67
N CYS A 35 -1.18 -42.09 3.44
CA CYS A 35 -1.80 -43.29 3.95
C CYS A 35 -2.95 -43.79 3.05
N ALA A 36 -3.81 -42.87 2.56
CA ALA A 36 -5.02 -43.16 1.83
C ALA A 36 -4.95 -42.82 0.35
N GLY A 37 -3.81 -42.28 -0.09
CA GLY A 37 -3.65 -41.70 -1.42
C GLY A 37 -4.13 -40.25 -1.50
N PRO A 38 -3.72 -39.50 -2.52
CA PRO A 38 -4.15 -38.12 -2.73
C PRO A 38 -5.67 -38.06 -3.00
N TRP A 39 -6.37 -37.21 -2.28
CA TRP A 39 -7.81 -36.97 -2.46
C TRP A 39 -8.11 -35.71 -3.27
N TYR A 40 -7.06 -35.03 -3.72
CA TYR A 40 -7.10 -33.86 -4.60
C TYR A 40 -6.39 -34.21 -5.94
N PRO A 41 -6.78 -33.59 -7.04
CA PRO A 41 -6.12 -33.81 -8.33
C PRO A 41 -4.65 -33.39 -8.28
N ALA A 42 -3.77 -34.18 -8.92
CA ALA A 42 -2.36 -33.86 -9.03
C ALA A 42 -2.09 -32.65 -9.92
N GLU A 43 -2.98 -32.41 -10.86
CA GLU A 43 -2.92 -31.29 -11.82
C GLU A 43 -4.11 -30.37 -11.61
N VAL A 44 -3.86 -29.07 -11.69
CA VAL A 44 -4.89 -28.03 -11.71
C VAL A 44 -5.18 -27.73 -13.17
N ASN A 45 -6.45 -27.78 -13.57
CA ASN A 45 -6.83 -27.40 -14.93
C ASN A 45 -6.66 -25.89 -15.16
N ASP A 46 -6.56 -25.48 -16.41
CA ASP A 46 -6.29 -24.08 -16.77
C ASP A 46 -7.39 -23.14 -16.31
N ASP A 47 -8.67 -23.56 -16.34
CA ASP A 47 -9.81 -22.75 -15.92
C ASP A 47 -9.78 -22.47 -14.41
N ASP A 48 -9.47 -23.49 -13.60
CA ASP A 48 -9.33 -23.33 -12.14
C ASP A 48 -8.10 -22.47 -11.79
N ALA A 49 -6.99 -22.63 -12.53
CA ALA A 49 -5.81 -21.81 -12.35
C ALA A 49 -6.09 -20.34 -12.70
N GLU A 50 -6.81 -20.07 -13.79
CA GLU A 50 -7.21 -18.72 -14.18
C GLU A 50 -8.19 -18.09 -13.17
N ALA A 51 -9.17 -18.87 -12.70
CA ALA A 51 -10.11 -18.44 -11.68
C ALA A 51 -9.40 -18.10 -10.36
N ALA A 52 -8.47 -18.95 -9.92
CA ALA A 52 -7.64 -18.69 -8.74
C ALA A 52 -6.78 -17.45 -8.92
N GLN A 53 -6.10 -17.29 -10.06
CA GLN A 53 -5.29 -16.12 -10.37
C GLN A 53 -6.14 -14.84 -10.37
N THR A 54 -7.33 -14.88 -10.95
CA THR A 54 -8.27 -13.76 -10.95
C THR A 54 -8.71 -13.39 -9.53
N ALA A 55 -9.02 -14.39 -8.69
CA ALA A 55 -9.40 -14.16 -7.30
C ALA A 55 -8.23 -13.59 -6.46
N LEU A 56 -7.00 -14.04 -6.70
CA LEU A 56 -5.80 -13.54 -6.04
C LEU A 56 -5.42 -12.12 -6.48
N ASN A 57 -5.69 -11.76 -7.74
CA ASN A 57 -5.38 -10.46 -8.31
C ASN A 57 -6.45 -9.40 -8.03
N ARG A 58 -7.16 -9.49 -6.92
CA ARG A 58 -8.06 -8.42 -6.48
C ARG A 58 -7.27 -7.14 -6.21
N VAL A 59 -7.85 -6.01 -6.59
CA VAL A 59 -7.26 -4.68 -6.42
C VAL A 59 -8.13 -3.82 -5.51
N GLY A 60 -7.56 -2.71 -5.04
CA GLY A 60 -8.37 -1.68 -4.39
C GLY A 60 -8.50 -1.85 -2.87
N ALA A 61 -7.46 -2.35 -2.17
CA ALA A 61 -7.50 -2.37 -0.71
C ALA A 61 -7.65 -0.93 -0.12
N PRO A 62 -8.46 -0.76 0.94
CA PRO A 62 -8.80 0.57 1.45
C PRO A 62 -7.65 1.26 2.20
N ILE A 63 -7.60 2.59 2.10
CA ILE A 63 -6.82 3.48 2.96
C ILE A 63 -7.80 4.30 3.78
N ASP A 64 -7.99 3.94 5.05
CA ASP A 64 -8.88 4.69 5.93
C ASP A 64 -8.24 5.98 6.42
N PRO A 65 -8.99 7.11 6.47
CA PRO A 65 -8.48 8.35 7.02
C PRO A 65 -8.21 8.22 8.53
N ARG A 66 -7.16 8.90 9.00
CA ARG A 66 -6.95 9.03 10.44
C ARG A 66 -7.91 10.05 11.04
N SER A 67 -8.57 9.67 12.12
CA SER A 67 -9.53 10.54 12.82
C SER A 67 -8.94 11.25 14.02
N GLN A 68 -7.77 10.79 14.53
CA GLN A 68 -7.18 11.31 15.77
C GLN A 68 -5.67 11.51 15.63
N TRP A 69 -5.17 12.54 16.32
CA TRP A 69 -3.74 12.72 16.53
C TRP A 69 -3.21 11.67 17.52
N PRO A 70 -1.94 11.24 17.40
CA PRO A 70 -1.39 10.25 18.31
C PRO A 70 -1.22 10.85 19.70
N VAL A 71 -1.40 10.01 20.71
CA VAL A 71 -1.13 10.37 22.11
C VAL A 71 0.38 10.66 22.26
N GLY A 72 0.71 11.70 23.01
CA GLY A 72 2.11 12.05 23.32
C GLY A 72 2.70 13.18 22.48
N MET A 73 1.99 13.74 21.51
CA MET A 73 2.46 14.89 20.72
C MET A 73 2.87 16.09 21.61
N PRO A 74 2.11 16.47 22.68
CA PRO A 74 2.53 17.54 23.58
C PRO A 74 3.87 17.29 24.28
N ARG A 75 4.23 16.02 24.55
CA ARG A 75 5.54 15.66 25.12
C ARG A 75 6.71 15.92 24.15
N LEU A 76 6.41 16.01 22.87
CA LEU A 76 7.35 16.38 21.81
C LEU A 76 7.34 17.90 21.50
N GLY A 77 6.64 18.71 22.31
CA GLY A 77 6.50 20.13 22.09
C GLY A 77 5.53 20.52 20.96
N ILE A 78 4.70 19.59 20.51
CA ILE A 78 3.78 19.77 19.38
C ILE A 78 2.33 19.82 19.93
N ASP A 79 1.64 20.95 19.77
CA ASP A 79 0.26 21.12 20.26
C ASP A 79 -0.77 20.52 19.27
N LEU A 80 -0.70 19.19 19.09
CA LEU A 80 -1.70 18.42 18.37
C LEU A 80 -2.27 17.36 19.31
N LYS A 81 -3.59 17.39 19.52
CA LYS A 81 -4.30 16.47 20.42
C LYS A 81 -5.74 16.25 19.99
N GLY A 82 -6.31 15.12 20.38
CA GLY A 82 -7.71 14.79 20.10
C GLY A 82 -7.97 14.49 18.63
N HIS A 83 -9.12 14.92 18.15
CA HIS A 83 -9.57 14.62 16.78
C HIS A 83 -8.93 15.54 15.74
N ILE A 84 -8.61 14.96 14.59
CA ILE A 84 -8.26 15.72 13.39
C ILE A 84 -9.57 16.35 12.86
N PRO A 85 -9.64 17.65 12.58
CA PRO A 85 -10.83 18.28 12.01
C PRO A 85 -11.26 17.58 10.70
N ALA A 86 -12.55 17.38 10.50
CA ALA A 86 -13.06 16.71 9.29
C ALA A 86 -12.60 17.41 8.00
N GLY A 87 -12.60 18.75 8.00
CA GLY A 87 -12.11 19.55 6.87
C GLY A 87 -10.60 19.46 6.59
N GLU A 88 -9.83 18.81 7.45
CA GLU A 88 -8.37 18.59 7.28
C GLU A 88 -8.02 17.15 6.97
N ARG A 89 -9.00 16.22 6.94
CA ARG A 89 -8.79 14.81 6.60
C ARG A 89 -8.83 14.60 5.09
N HIS A 90 -8.21 13.51 4.66
CA HIS A 90 -8.49 12.95 3.34
C HIS A 90 -9.73 12.07 3.40
N GLU A 91 -10.35 11.83 2.27
CA GLU A 91 -11.42 10.85 2.09
C GLU A 91 -10.85 9.42 2.13
N PRO A 92 -11.71 8.37 2.23
CA PRO A 92 -11.23 7.00 2.07
C PRO A 92 -10.49 6.81 0.75
N GLY A 93 -9.27 6.28 0.83
CA GLY A 93 -8.39 6.05 -0.31
C GLY A 93 -8.32 4.58 -0.76
N ARG A 94 -7.48 4.31 -1.74
CA ARG A 94 -7.21 2.95 -2.23
C ARG A 94 -5.72 2.72 -2.48
N VAL A 95 -5.27 1.48 -2.23
CA VAL A 95 -4.00 0.96 -2.77
C VAL A 95 -4.31 -0.16 -3.77
N VAL A 96 -3.37 -0.45 -4.65
CA VAL A 96 -3.53 -1.58 -5.56
C VAL A 96 -3.65 -2.88 -4.77
N ALA A 97 -2.71 -3.14 -3.84
CA ALA A 97 -2.72 -4.31 -2.96
C ALA A 97 -1.89 -4.07 -1.69
N ARG A 98 -1.98 -4.99 -0.72
CA ARG A 98 -1.04 -5.05 0.39
C ARG A 98 0.22 -5.81 -0.01
N LEU A 99 1.35 -5.50 0.61
CA LEU A 99 2.59 -6.26 0.39
C LEU A 99 2.45 -7.74 0.85
N THR A 100 1.50 -8.03 1.73
CA THR A 100 1.18 -9.38 2.22
C THR A 100 0.26 -10.17 1.30
N ASP A 101 -0.36 -9.55 0.31
CA ASP A 101 -1.27 -10.21 -0.61
C ASP A 101 -0.51 -11.16 -1.55
N LEU A 102 -1.13 -12.30 -1.90
CA LEU A 102 -0.50 -13.33 -2.76
C LEU A 102 -0.44 -12.91 -4.23
N GLY A 103 -1.41 -12.15 -4.72
CA GLY A 103 -1.46 -11.69 -6.11
C GLY A 103 -0.42 -10.60 -6.41
N TYR A 104 -0.88 -9.37 -6.50
CA TYR A 104 0.00 -8.21 -6.77
C TYR A 104 1.04 -7.94 -5.69
N GLY A 105 0.86 -8.45 -4.47
CA GLY A 105 1.82 -8.28 -3.38
C GLY A 105 3.21 -8.78 -3.71
N THR A 106 3.36 -9.85 -4.51
CA THR A 106 4.67 -10.35 -4.94
C THR A 106 5.38 -9.34 -5.85
N ALA A 107 4.73 -8.88 -6.91
CA ALA A 107 5.29 -7.87 -7.81
C ALA A 107 5.58 -6.54 -7.10
N LEU A 108 4.75 -6.17 -6.12
CA LEU A 108 4.98 -4.99 -5.30
C LEU A 108 6.18 -5.16 -4.36
N ARG A 109 6.36 -6.34 -3.74
CA ARG A 109 7.57 -6.62 -2.92
C ARG A 109 8.86 -6.52 -3.76
N GLU A 110 8.84 -7.03 -4.98
CA GLU A 110 9.97 -6.91 -5.92
C GLU A 110 10.24 -5.44 -6.27
N LEU A 111 9.19 -4.66 -6.57
CA LEU A 111 9.31 -3.23 -6.85
C LEU A 111 9.89 -2.44 -5.67
N PHE A 112 9.51 -2.81 -4.44
CA PHE A 112 9.99 -2.17 -3.21
C PHE A 112 11.27 -2.79 -2.65
N ALA A 113 11.84 -3.78 -3.31
CA ALA A 113 13.09 -4.39 -2.92
C ALA A 113 14.26 -3.40 -2.96
N VAL A 114 15.31 -3.77 -2.29
CA VAL A 114 16.60 -3.08 -2.32
C VAL A 114 17.49 -3.78 -3.34
N GLY A 115 18.11 -3.04 -4.22
CA GLY A 115 19.05 -3.58 -5.20
C GLY A 115 20.31 -4.17 -4.55
N SER A 116 21.12 -4.85 -5.32
CA SER A 116 22.39 -5.43 -4.87
C SER A 116 23.39 -4.41 -4.36
N ASP A 117 23.23 -3.13 -4.71
CA ASP A 117 24.01 -1.99 -4.25
C ASP A 117 23.50 -1.39 -2.92
N GLY A 118 22.48 -2.00 -2.31
CA GLY A 118 21.87 -1.52 -1.07
C GLY A 118 20.92 -0.33 -1.25
N ARG A 119 20.61 0.08 -2.47
CA ARG A 119 19.71 1.20 -2.77
C ARG A 119 18.31 0.73 -3.17
N PRO A 120 17.26 1.51 -2.84
CA PRO A 120 15.92 1.27 -3.37
C PRO A 120 15.92 1.29 -4.90
N LEU A 121 15.21 0.36 -5.50
CA LEU A 121 14.96 0.40 -6.95
C LEU A 121 14.07 1.59 -7.28
N ASP A 122 14.45 2.39 -8.27
CA ASP A 122 13.68 3.53 -8.76
C ASP A 122 13.53 3.45 -10.27
N ALA A 123 12.39 2.99 -10.73
CA ALA A 123 12.03 2.83 -12.13
C ALA A 123 10.55 3.15 -12.34
N PRO A 124 10.12 3.47 -13.56
CA PRO A 124 8.71 3.60 -13.89
C PRO A 124 7.94 2.33 -13.57
N VAL A 125 6.65 2.49 -13.26
CA VAL A 125 5.74 1.35 -13.01
C VAL A 125 5.69 0.42 -14.22
N SER A 126 5.82 -0.89 -13.98
CA SER A 126 5.69 -1.89 -15.03
C SER A 126 4.29 -1.92 -15.64
N ALA A 127 4.16 -2.34 -16.89
CA ALA A 127 2.86 -2.38 -17.58
C ALA A 127 1.78 -3.19 -16.82
N PRO A 128 2.06 -4.36 -16.22
CA PRO A 128 1.08 -5.09 -15.42
C PRO A 128 0.61 -4.31 -14.18
N LEU A 129 1.52 -3.65 -13.47
CA LEU A 129 1.17 -2.81 -12.31
C LEU A 129 0.43 -1.53 -12.73
N ALA A 130 0.78 -0.92 -13.86
CA ALA A 130 0.05 0.21 -14.42
C ALA A 130 -1.40 -0.19 -14.77
N ALA A 131 -1.60 -1.36 -15.37
CA ALA A 131 -2.93 -1.91 -15.63
C ALA A 131 -3.72 -2.15 -14.33
N ALA A 132 -3.08 -2.66 -13.28
CA ALA A 132 -3.68 -2.84 -11.96
C ALA A 132 -4.08 -1.50 -11.32
N CYS A 133 -3.25 -0.46 -11.43
CA CYS A 133 -3.58 0.90 -10.98
C CYS A 133 -4.83 1.43 -11.69
N LEU A 134 -4.87 1.33 -13.02
CA LEU A 134 -6.03 1.79 -13.80
C LEU A 134 -7.28 0.99 -13.48
N ARG A 135 -7.16 -0.32 -13.21
CA ARG A 135 -8.26 -1.16 -12.77
C ARG A 135 -8.76 -0.72 -11.40
N THR A 136 -7.88 -0.50 -10.42
CA THR A 136 -8.25 0.02 -9.09
C THR A 136 -9.01 1.32 -9.20
N LEU A 137 -8.52 2.26 -10.01
CA LEU A 137 -9.17 3.55 -10.21
C LEU A 137 -10.53 3.43 -10.93
N ARG A 138 -10.69 2.48 -11.84
CA ARG A 138 -11.95 2.22 -12.55
C ARG A 138 -12.99 1.56 -11.65
N GLU A 139 -12.57 0.64 -10.80
CA GLU A 139 -13.42 -0.09 -9.86
C GLU A 139 -13.70 0.68 -8.56
N TRP A 140 -13.06 1.84 -8.39
CA TRP A 140 -13.32 2.69 -7.25
C TRP A 140 -14.68 3.39 -7.41
N ASP A 141 -15.56 3.15 -6.47
CA ASP A 141 -16.89 3.79 -6.41
C ASP A 141 -16.72 5.24 -5.93
N TRP A 142 -16.54 6.14 -6.90
CA TRP A 142 -16.30 7.56 -6.65
C TRP A 142 -17.59 8.26 -6.25
N GLU A 143 -17.63 8.89 -5.08
CA GLU A 143 -18.66 9.88 -4.76
C GLU A 143 -18.55 11.07 -5.72
N GLN A 144 -17.33 11.53 -5.96
CA GLN A 144 -17.01 12.51 -6.98
C GLN A 144 -15.68 12.13 -7.65
N ARG A 145 -15.67 12.10 -8.99
CA ARG A 145 -14.48 11.80 -9.77
C ARG A 145 -13.39 12.87 -9.53
N PRO A 146 -12.11 12.51 -9.36
CA PRO A 146 -11.03 13.48 -9.23
C PRO A 146 -10.89 14.37 -10.46
N ALA A 147 -10.56 15.63 -10.25
CA ALA A 147 -10.30 16.62 -11.30
C ALA A 147 -8.79 16.80 -11.55
N ALA A 148 -7.96 16.51 -10.54
CA ALA A 148 -6.53 16.77 -10.61
C ALA A 148 -5.72 15.68 -9.90
N VAL A 149 -4.42 15.62 -10.19
CA VAL A 149 -3.44 14.72 -9.58
C VAL A 149 -2.33 15.56 -8.97
N ALA A 150 -2.03 15.30 -7.70
CA ALA A 150 -0.81 15.72 -7.01
C ALA A 150 -0.12 14.48 -6.43
N TRP A 151 1.14 14.58 -6.06
CA TRP A 151 1.82 13.45 -5.43
C TRP A 151 2.77 13.86 -4.31
N VAL A 152 3.01 12.90 -3.41
CA VAL A 152 4.01 13.01 -2.36
C VAL A 152 5.38 12.79 -2.98
N PRO A 153 6.34 13.70 -2.82
CA PRO A 153 7.69 13.51 -3.34
C PRO A 153 8.41 12.40 -2.56
N SER A 154 8.95 11.43 -3.29
CA SER A 154 9.77 10.35 -2.73
C SER A 154 11.25 10.64 -2.93
N LEU A 155 12.05 10.62 -1.84
CA LEU A 155 13.52 10.74 -1.92
C LEU A 155 14.17 9.44 -2.43
N SER A 156 13.52 8.32 -2.22
CA SER A 156 14.05 7.00 -2.59
C SER A 156 13.57 6.51 -3.96
N ARG A 157 12.41 6.98 -4.42
CA ARG A 157 11.77 6.53 -5.67
C ARG A 157 11.09 7.69 -6.43
N PRO A 158 11.83 8.76 -6.75
CA PRO A 158 11.25 9.92 -7.43
C PRO A 158 10.71 9.60 -8.83
N THR A 159 11.37 8.71 -9.58
CA THR A 159 10.94 8.29 -10.92
C THR A 159 9.67 7.46 -10.85
N LEU A 160 9.57 6.55 -9.90
CA LEU A 160 8.40 5.70 -9.69
C LEU A 160 7.13 6.54 -9.46
N VAL A 161 7.17 7.43 -8.47
CA VAL A 161 6.00 8.21 -8.07
C VAL A 161 5.60 9.22 -9.15
N SER A 162 6.57 9.93 -9.73
CA SER A 162 6.28 10.92 -10.77
C SER A 162 5.72 10.29 -12.04
N SER A 163 6.28 9.15 -12.48
CA SER A 163 5.78 8.42 -13.65
C SER A 163 4.38 7.86 -13.43
N LEU A 164 4.10 7.35 -12.21
CA LEU A 164 2.78 6.88 -11.82
C LEU A 164 1.75 8.01 -11.87
N ALA A 165 2.07 9.15 -11.25
CA ALA A 165 1.18 10.32 -11.23
C ALA A 165 0.91 10.85 -12.64
N ALA A 166 1.94 10.98 -13.47
CA ALA A 166 1.80 11.42 -14.86
C ALA A 166 0.96 10.45 -15.71
N GLY A 167 1.22 9.12 -15.57
CA GLY A 167 0.46 8.10 -16.28
C GLY A 167 -1.03 8.08 -15.90
N ILE A 168 -1.34 8.21 -14.61
CA ILE A 168 -2.72 8.30 -14.13
C ILE A 168 -3.39 9.59 -14.63
N ALA A 169 -2.71 10.73 -14.55
CA ALA A 169 -3.24 12.00 -15.03
C ALA A 169 -3.56 11.94 -16.54
N GLN A 170 -2.66 11.37 -17.34
CA GLN A 170 -2.85 11.19 -18.78
C GLN A 170 -4.03 10.26 -19.09
N ALA A 171 -4.07 9.07 -18.47
CA ALA A 171 -5.13 8.10 -18.70
C ALA A 171 -6.51 8.62 -18.25
N GLY A 172 -6.55 9.34 -17.13
CA GLY A 172 -7.76 9.92 -16.55
C GLY A 172 -8.16 11.27 -17.16
N ARG A 173 -7.31 11.89 -18.00
CA ARG A 173 -7.46 13.27 -18.47
C ARG A 173 -7.63 14.26 -17.32
N LEU A 174 -6.81 14.07 -16.27
CA LEU A 174 -6.84 14.89 -15.07
C LEU A 174 -5.79 16.00 -15.15
N THR A 175 -6.04 17.10 -14.47
CA THR A 175 -5.07 18.18 -14.36
C THR A 175 -3.86 17.71 -13.55
N LEU A 176 -2.66 17.70 -14.11
CA LEU A 176 -1.43 17.40 -13.39
C LEU A 176 -0.98 18.66 -12.63
N LEU A 177 -1.04 18.62 -11.30
CA LEU A 177 -0.65 19.73 -10.43
C LEU A 177 0.84 19.74 -10.11
N GLY A 178 1.44 18.58 -10.01
CA GLY A 178 2.85 18.43 -9.60
C GLY A 178 3.02 17.76 -8.24
N PRO A 179 4.28 17.63 -7.77
CA PRO A 179 4.60 17.17 -6.43
C PRO A 179 4.31 18.24 -5.37
N LEU A 180 4.13 17.82 -4.13
CA LEU A 180 4.40 18.69 -3.00
C LEU A 180 5.90 18.98 -2.93
N ASP A 181 6.30 20.14 -2.44
CA ASP A 181 7.71 20.45 -2.18
C ASP A 181 8.17 19.77 -0.89
N LEU A 182 9.42 19.32 -0.88
CA LEU A 182 10.08 18.92 0.35
C LEU A 182 10.60 20.17 1.08
N ALA A 183 10.37 20.24 2.38
CA ALA A 183 10.94 21.28 3.21
C ALA A 183 12.48 21.21 3.18
N PRO A 184 13.19 22.35 3.28
CA PRO A 184 14.64 22.37 3.34
C PRO A 184 15.17 21.45 4.44
N GLY A 185 16.15 20.58 4.10
CA GLY A 185 16.73 19.62 5.04
C GLY A 185 15.91 18.36 5.31
N ALA A 186 14.85 18.11 4.55
CA ALA A 186 14.09 16.87 4.67
C ALA A 186 14.99 15.63 4.46
N ALA A 187 15.15 14.82 5.50
CA ALA A 187 15.92 13.57 5.48
C ALA A 187 15.02 12.36 5.16
N PRO A 188 15.55 11.21 4.75
CA PRO A 188 14.79 9.98 4.66
C PRO A 188 14.02 9.69 5.96
N LEU A 189 12.80 9.17 5.84
CA LEU A 189 11.96 8.87 6.99
C LEU A 189 12.52 7.67 7.77
N ASN A 190 12.66 7.83 9.08
CA ASN A 190 13.01 6.74 9.97
C ASN A 190 11.79 5.83 10.21
N ARG A 191 12.02 4.52 10.18
CA ARG A 191 11.00 3.52 10.54
C ARG A 191 10.81 3.43 12.05
N SER A 192 10.43 4.53 12.69
CA SER A 192 10.06 4.51 14.11
C SER A 192 8.81 3.68 14.34
N THR A 193 8.78 2.90 15.41
CA THR A 193 7.60 2.11 15.81
C THR A 193 6.51 2.99 16.44
N ASN A 194 6.88 4.12 17.04
CA ASN A 194 5.95 5.01 17.75
C ASN A 194 5.26 6.00 16.79
N ALA A 195 3.93 6.04 16.86
CA ALA A 195 3.09 6.89 16.00
C ALA A 195 3.36 8.40 16.16
N ALA A 196 3.68 8.87 17.38
CA ALA A 196 3.97 10.29 17.63
C ALA A 196 5.29 10.72 16.96
N TYR A 197 6.32 9.89 17.04
CA TYR A 197 7.58 10.16 16.35
C TYR A 197 7.43 10.11 14.81
N ARG A 198 6.67 9.14 14.28
CA ARG A 198 6.37 9.09 12.85
C ARG A 198 5.63 10.34 12.37
N LEU A 199 4.65 10.83 13.15
CA LEU A 199 3.98 12.08 12.82
C LEU A 199 4.93 13.27 12.89
N ARG A 200 5.73 13.40 13.94
CA ARG A 200 6.72 14.48 14.09
C ARG A 200 7.63 14.56 12.85
N ASP A 201 8.09 13.42 12.36
CA ASP A 201 9.04 13.35 11.24
C ASP A 201 8.42 13.77 9.90
N VAL A 202 7.08 13.75 9.77
CA VAL A 202 6.36 14.18 8.56
C VAL A 202 5.65 15.52 8.70
N LEU A 203 5.44 16.03 9.92
CA LEU A 203 4.57 17.18 10.21
C LEU A 203 4.95 18.46 9.44
N HIS A 204 6.25 18.72 9.32
CA HIS A 204 6.80 19.89 8.63
C HIS A 204 7.63 19.51 7.40
N ARG A 205 7.40 18.29 6.89
CA ARG A 205 8.21 17.73 5.81
C ARG A 205 7.83 18.27 4.44
N PHE A 206 6.58 18.65 4.25
CA PHE A 206 6.02 19.03 2.96
C PHE A 206 5.51 20.47 2.97
N GLN A 207 5.50 21.06 1.78
CA GLN A 207 4.88 22.35 1.50
C GLN A 207 4.07 22.25 0.21
N VAL A 208 3.00 23.02 0.12
CA VAL A 208 2.24 23.14 -1.15
C VAL A 208 2.91 24.22 -1.99
N PRO A 209 3.39 23.91 -3.21
CA PRO A 209 3.94 24.91 -4.10
C PRO A 209 2.95 26.06 -4.36
N GLU A 210 3.42 27.30 -4.43
CA GLU A 210 2.57 28.49 -4.63
C GLU A 210 1.70 28.36 -5.90
N ALA A 211 2.29 27.88 -7.00
CA ALA A 211 1.57 27.64 -8.26
C ALA A 211 0.48 26.58 -8.13
N MET A 212 0.66 25.58 -7.24
CA MET A 212 -0.38 24.60 -6.93
C MET A 212 -1.46 25.22 -6.04
N ALA A 213 -1.08 25.93 -4.98
CA ALA A 213 -2.02 26.57 -4.04
C ALA A 213 -2.98 27.53 -4.76
N ALA A 214 -2.49 28.28 -5.74
CA ALA A 214 -3.32 29.21 -6.54
C ALA A 214 -4.41 28.47 -7.36
N ARG A 215 -4.17 27.20 -7.74
CA ARG A 215 -5.11 26.40 -8.58
C ARG A 215 -6.09 25.57 -7.80
N LEU A 216 -5.78 25.20 -6.53
CA LEU A 216 -6.59 24.29 -5.74
C LEU A 216 -8.03 24.78 -5.51
N PRO A 217 -8.31 26.06 -5.20
CA PRO A 217 -9.67 26.54 -4.99
C PRO A 217 -10.53 26.56 -6.28
N GLU A 218 -9.89 26.53 -7.44
CA GLU A 218 -10.56 26.61 -8.75
C GLU A 218 -10.93 25.22 -9.30
N LEU A 219 -10.50 24.14 -8.64
CA LEU A 219 -10.76 22.79 -9.10
C LEU A 219 -12.24 22.41 -8.96
N ALA A 220 -12.81 21.88 -10.03
CA ALA A 220 -14.20 21.41 -10.05
C ALA A 220 -14.44 20.07 -9.35
N GLY A 221 -13.42 19.47 -8.72
CA GLY A 221 -13.51 18.18 -8.05
C GLY A 221 -12.29 17.84 -7.20
N PRO A 222 -12.28 16.64 -6.62
CA PRO A 222 -11.22 16.17 -5.71
C PRO A 222 -9.82 16.17 -6.34
N VAL A 223 -8.81 16.28 -5.48
CA VAL A 223 -7.41 16.00 -5.83
C VAL A 223 -7.10 14.54 -5.53
N LEU A 224 -6.68 13.78 -6.52
CA LEU A 224 -6.09 12.46 -6.33
C LEU A 224 -4.65 12.64 -5.87
N LEU A 225 -4.37 12.25 -4.62
CA LEU A 225 -3.05 12.34 -4.00
C LEU A 225 -2.33 11.01 -4.12
N ILE A 226 -1.25 10.99 -4.92
CA ILE A 226 -0.47 9.77 -5.20
C ILE A 226 0.69 9.61 -4.21
N ASP A 227 0.91 8.37 -3.74
CA ASP A 227 2.09 7.95 -2.97
C ASP A 227 2.57 6.59 -3.49
N ASP A 228 3.77 6.15 -3.11
CA ASP A 228 4.29 4.83 -3.49
C ASP A 228 3.85 3.75 -2.47
N LEU A 229 4.10 3.97 -1.19
CA LEU A 229 3.90 2.98 -0.13
C LEU A 229 3.24 3.58 1.12
N VAL A 230 2.12 3.02 1.51
CA VAL A 230 1.41 3.40 2.74
C VAL A 230 1.83 2.49 3.89
N GLU A 231 2.55 3.04 4.86
CA GLU A 231 2.88 2.33 6.10
C GLU A 231 2.00 2.81 7.27
N SER A 232 2.27 4.02 7.77
CA SER A 232 1.57 4.57 8.95
C SER A 232 0.38 5.49 8.61
N ARG A 233 0.20 5.82 7.35
CA ARG A 233 -0.76 6.79 6.82
C ARG A 233 -0.49 8.25 7.22
N TRP A 234 0.54 8.55 8.05
CA TRP A 234 0.83 9.92 8.47
C TRP A 234 1.27 10.81 7.31
N THR A 235 2.03 10.28 6.36
CA THR A 235 2.43 10.99 5.13
C THR A 235 1.19 11.50 4.38
N LEU A 236 0.26 10.61 4.07
CA LEU A 236 -0.99 10.96 3.39
C LEU A 236 -1.87 11.90 4.22
N THR A 237 -1.94 11.69 5.55
CA THR A 237 -2.70 12.57 6.45
C THR A 237 -2.17 13.99 6.41
N ILE A 238 -0.85 14.19 6.50
CA ILE A 238 -0.25 15.54 6.51
C ILE A 238 -0.28 16.16 5.11
N ALA A 239 0.04 15.40 4.07
CA ALA A 239 -0.03 15.90 2.69
C ALA A 239 -1.46 16.35 2.32
N ALA A 240 -2.47 15.55 2.67
CA ALA A 240 -3.86 15.91 2.44
C ALA A 240 -4.30 17.12 3.26
N ARG A 241 -3.90 17.20 4.53
CA ARG A 241 -4.15 18.37 5.38
C ARG A 241 -3.62 19.65 4.75
N LEU A 242 -2.39 19.63 4.25
CA LEU A 242 -1.79 20.79 3.58
C LEU A 242 -2.55 21.19 2.31
N LEU A 243 -2.95 20.22 1.49
CA LEU A 243 -3.77 20.48 0.29
C LEU A 243 -5.15 21.06 0.66
N ARG A 244 -5.80 20.53 1.71
CA ARG A 244 -7.09 21.05 2.21
C ARG A 244 -6.94 22.47 2.73
N GLN A 245 -5.91 22.75 3.50
CA GLN A 245 -5.61 24.10 4.02
C GLN A 245 -5.27 25.09 2.89
N ALA A 246 -4.72 24.60 1.78
CA ALA A 246 -4.47 25.41 0.57
C ALA A 246 -5.68 25.54 -0.36
N GLY A 247 -6.86 25.02 0.03
CA GLY A 247 -8.11 25.23 -0.70
C GLY A 247 -8.63 24.03 -1.51
N ALA A 248 -8.02 22.85 -1.40
CA ALA A 248 -8.59 21.65 -2.01
C ALA A 248 -9.92 21.27 -1.34
N GLY A 249 -10.97 21.07 -2.12
CA GLY A 249 -12.29 20.66 -1.62
C GLY A 249 -12.30 19.28 -0.99
N MET A 250 -11.76 18.28 -1.68
CA MET A 250 -11.57 16.89 -1.21
C MET A 250 -10.23 16.36 -1.67
N VAL A 251 -9.66 15.42 -0.91
CA VAL A 251 -8.39 14.74 -1.26
C VAL A 251 -8.58 13.23 -1.15
N LEU A 252 -8.35 12.54 -2.24
CA LEU A 252 -8.51 11.09 -2.41
C LEU A 252 -7.13 10.43 -2.51
N PRO A 253 -6.62 9.75 -1.47
CA PRO A 253 -5.33 9.09 -1.53
C PRO A 253 -5.36 7.84 -2.41
N PHE A 254 -4.33 7.68 -3.22
CA PHE A 254 -4.04 6.46 -3.97
C PHE A 254 -2.57 6.11 -3.84
N ALA A 255 -2.25 4.84 -3.62
CA ALA A 255 -0.86 4.38 -3.62
C ALA A 255 -0.73 2.99 -4.28
N LEU A 256 0.51 2.60 -4.59
CA LEU A 256 0.77 1.27 -5.15
C LEU A 256 0.54 0.18 -4.11
N ALA A 257 1.05 0.38 -2.89
CA ALA A 257 0.99 -0.65 -1.86
C ALA A 257 0.67 -0.09 -0.46
N ALA A 258 0.13 -0.98 0.39
CA ALA A 258 0.16 -0.83 1.84
C ALA A 258 1.07 -1.89 2.46
N ALA A 259 1.76 -1.53 3.53
CA ALA A 259 2.70 -2.44 4.21
C ALA A 259 2.01 -3.64 4.89
N GLY A 260 0.72 -3.56 5.18
CA GLY A 260 -0.07 -4.61 5.80
C GLY A 260 -0.97 -4.06 6.89
#